data_df1e8d1b4cdb0dbd9d7c8e77f9cb4e58
#
_entry.id   df1e8d1b4cdb0dbd9d7c8e77f9cb4e58
#
_cell.length_a   1.000
_cell.length_b   1.000
_cell.length_c   1.000
_cell.angle_alpha   90.00
_cell.angle_beta   90.00
_cell.angle_gamma   90.00
#
_symmetry.space_group_name_H-M   'P 1'
#
loop_
_entity.id
_entity.type
_entity.pdbx_description
1 polymer ?
#
loop_
_entity_poly.entity_id
_entity_poly.type
_entity_poly.pdbx_seq_one_letter_code
_entity_poly.pdbx_strand_id
1 'polypeptide(L)'
;MADAAARLVLDGGAEAATISGITAAVGVSPRTFHNYFSSVADALLYFTADVLESFAADIPSVCPGKSVTAVLEAALLESLEDEEKELRSLHTLYRIGEALDNLSYTSEERRRFERVSDTIISAFQQQGTDYTDYELGVVLSACAVGSIAFRQEMDRRQAAGENVSLADKKKLAQSTFSVLRTLD
;
A
#
# COMPACT_ATOMS: atom_id res chain seq x y z
N MET A 1 -16.35 4.67 -0.43
CA MET A 1 -15.98 5.43 0.79
C MET A 1 -14.58 5.07 1.27
N ALA A 2 -14.23 3.80 1.37
CA ALA A 2 -12.86 3.37 1.75
C ALA A 2 -11.81 3.91 0.75
N ASP A 3 -12.04 3.75 -0.57
CA ASP A 3 -11.16 4.32 -1.60
C ASP A 3 -11.05 5.85 -1.52
N ALA A 4 -12.16 6.53 -1.21
CA ALA A 4 -12.13 7.99 -1.02
C ALA A 4 -11.31 8.40 0.20
N ALA A 5 -11.38 7.63 1.30
CA ALA A 5 -10.53 7.86 2.47
C ALA A 5 -9.04 7.68 2.11
N ALA A 6 -8.70 6.62 1.38
CA ALA A 6 -7.33 6.37 0.91
C ALA A 6 -6.81 7.49 -0.01
N ARG A 7 -7.60 7.95 -0.97
CA ARG A 7 -7.24 9.08 -1.85
C ARG A 7 -6.98 10.35 -1.05
N LEU A 8 -7.83 10.69 -0.09
CA LEU A 8 -7.64 11.87 0.76
C LEU A 8 -6.33 11.79 1.58
N VAL A 9 -5.97 10.60 2.07
CA VAL A 9 -4.68 10.40 2.75
C VAL A 9 -3.51 10.63 1.79
N LEU A 10 -3.60 10.15 0.56
CA LEU A 10 -2.55 10.36 -0.45
C LEU A 10 -2.37 11.83 -0.80
N ASP A 11 -3.48 12.56 -1.00
CA ASP A 11 -3.47 13.94 -1.46
C ASP A 11 -3.07 14.93 -0.37
N GLY A 12 -3.47 14.69 0.89
CA GLY A 12 -3.31 15.67 1.97
C GLY A 12 -2.90 15.10 3.32
N GLY A 13 -2.49 13.82 3.38
CA GLY A 13 -2.10 13.16 4.63
C GLY A 13 -3.29 12.79 5.52
N ALA A 14 -2.98 12.34 6.75
CA ALA A 14 -3.99 11.87 7.71
C ALA A 14 -5.06 12.92 8.03
N GLU A 15 -4.68 14.18 8.09
CA GLU A 15 -5.58 15.30 8.44
C GLU A 15 -6.63 15.59 7.37
N ALA A 16 -6.36 15.25 6.10
CA ALA A 16 -7.31 15.43 5.00
C ALA A 16 -8.43 14.37 5.03
N ALA A 17 -8.17 13.19 5.57
CA ALA A 17 -9.13 12.10 5.66
C ALA A 17 -10.13 12.33 6.81
N THR A 18 -11.09 13.20 6.60
CA THR A 18 -12.18 13.46 7.54
C THR A 18 -13.49 12.83 7.07
N ILE A 19 -14.43 12.53 8.00
CA ILE A 19 -15.75 12.01 7.63
C ILE A 19 -16.44 12.96 6.65
N SER A 20 -16.34 14.27 6.88
CA SER A 20 -16.91 15.29 5.99
C SER A 20 -16.27 15.24 4.60
N GLY A 21 -14.93 15.15 4.52
CA GLY A 21 -14.21 15.04 3.25
C GLY A 21 -14.58 13.77 2.47
N ILE A 22 -14.60 12.61 3.17
CA ILE A 22 -14.95 11.32 2.57
C ILE A 22 -16.38 11.35 2.04
N THR A 23 -17.33 11.82 2.83
CA THR A 23 -18.74 11.84 2.44
C THR A 23 -19.02 12.82 1.31
N ALA A 24 -18.35 13.98 1.30
CA ALA A 24 -18.41 14.92 0.20
C ALA A 24 -17.85 14.33 -1.11
N ALA A 25 -16.71 13.62 -1.04
CA ALA A 25 -16.06 13.01 -2.20
C ALA A 25 -16.94 11.95 -2.90
N VAL A 26 -17.79 11.23 -2.14
CA VAL A 26 -18.66 10.17 -2.69
C VAL A 26 -20.14 10.56 -2.76
N GLY A 27 -20.52 11.79 -2.37
CA GLY A 27 -21.88 12.30 -2.46
C GLY A 27 -22.87 11.63 -1.50
N VAL A 28 -22.43 11.24 -0.30
CA VAL A 28 -23.31 10.61 0.71
C VAL A 28 -23.35 11.44 2.00
N SER A 29 -24.30 11.12 2.90
CA SER A 29 -24.39 11.78 4.21
C SER A 29 -23.42 11.19 5.24
N PRO A 30 -23.03 11.96 6.28
CA PRO A 30 -22.27 11.41 7.42
C PRO A 30 -23.00 10.25 8.11
N ARG A 31 -24.33 10.27 8.15
CA ARG A 31 -25.14 9.15 8.66
C ARG A 31 -24.92 7.89 7.82
N THR A 32 -24.83 8.04 6.50
CA THR A 32 -24.53 6.92 5.60
C THR A 32 -23.15 6.36 5.88
N PHE A 33 -22.14 7.22 6.10
CA PHE A 33 -20.80 6.78 6.50
C PHE A 33 -20.85 5.94 7.78
N HIS A 34 -21.51 6.43 8.84
CA HIS A 34 -21.60 5.73 10.12
C HIS A 34 -22.42 4.43 10.07
N ASN A 35 -23.23 4.19 9.04
CA ASN A 35 -23.86 2.89 8.83
C ASN A 35 -22.87 1.80 8.39
N TYR A 36 -21.71 2.17 7.80
CA TYR A 36 -20.73 1.23 7.26
C TYR A 36 -19.42 1.21 8.06
N PHE A 37 -19.01 2.35 8.60
CA PHE A 37 -17.73 2.52 9.28
C PHE A 37 -17.93 3.25 10.60
N SER A 38 -17.28 2.74 11.65
CA SER A 38 -17.29 3.36 12.98
C SER A 38 -16.42 4.61 13.04
N SER A 39 -15.35 4.67 12.26
CA SER A 39 -14.34 5.72 12.23
C SER A 39 -13.67 5.84 10.86
N VAL A 40 -12.88 6.90 10.67
CA VAL A 40 -11.98 7.03 9.50
C VAL A 40 -10.95 5.90 9.50
N ALA A 41 -10.41 5.55 10.67
CA ALA A 41 -9.48 4.43 10.80
C ALA A 41 -10.11 3.11 10.35
N ASP A 42 -11.36 2.85 10.71
CA ASP A 42 -12.10 1.65 10.26
C ASP A 42 -12.23 1.60 8.73
N ALA A 43 -12.53 2.75 8.08
CA ALA A 43 -12.62 2.83 6.62
C ALA A 43 -11.24 2.58 5.94
N LEU A 44 -10.16 3.12 6.51
CA LEU A 44 -8.79 2.91 6.01
C LEU A 44 -8.33 1.47 6.21
N LEU A 45 -8.64 0.86 7.34
CA LEU A 45 -8.35 -0.56 7.62
C LEU A 45 -9.13 -1.49 6.68
N TYR A 46 -10.38 -1.14 6.37
CA TYR A 46 -11.17 -1.87 5.39
C TYR A 46 -10.52 -1.81 4.00
N PHE A 47 -10.08 -0.62 3.56
CA PHE A 47 -9.35 -0.45 2.31
C PHE A 47 -8.07 -1.28 2.29
N THR A 48 -7.27 -1.19 3.36
CA THR A 48 -6.01 -1.96 3.49
C THR A 48 -6.26 -3.46 3.38
N ALA A 49 -7.30 -3.97 4.07
CA ALA A 49 -7.69 -5.37 4.01
C ALA A 49 -8.03 -5.80 2.57
N ASP A 50 -8.88 -5.04 1.89
CA ASP A 50 -9.32 -5.32 0.52
C ASP A 50 -8.14 -5.36 -0.46
N VAL A 51 -7.19 -4.41 -0.34
CA VAL A 51 -5.99 -4.37 -1.19
C VAL A 51 -5.07 -5.57 -0.92
N LEU A 52 -4.80 -5.88 0.35
CA LEU A 52 -3.90 -6.97 0.70
C LEU A 52 -4.49 -8.35 0.39
N GLU A 53 -5.80 -8.54 0.60
CA GLU A 53 -6.50 -9.77 0.22
C GLU A 53 -6.50 -9.98 -1.30
N SER A 54 -6.76 -8.91 -2.08
CA SER A 54 -6.69 -8.96 -3.54
C SER A 54 -5.27 -9.30 -4.02
N PHE A 55 -4.26 -8.63 -3.47
CA PHE A 55 -2.87 -8.88 -3.81
C PHE A 55 -2.44 -10.31 -3.46
N ALA A 56 -2.81 -10.80 -2.26
CA ALA A 56 -2.53 -12.17 -1.84
C ALA A 56 -3.15 -13.21 -2.78
N ALA A 57 -4.38 -12.97 -3.25
CA ALA A 57 -5.06 -13.85 -4.19
C ALA A 57 -4.37 -13.91 -5.57
N ASP A 58 -3.71 -12.84 -5.98
CA ASP A 58 -3.03 -12.74 -7.27
C ASP A 58 -1.62 -13.37 -7.26
N ILE A 59 -0.94 -13.44 -6.10
CA ILE A 59 0.42 -13.98 -5.97
C ILE A 59 0.57 -15.35 -6.66
N PRO A 60 -0.31 -16.34 -6.45
CA PRO A 60 -0.18 -17.67 -7.06
C PRO A 60 -0.25 -17.68 -8.58
N SER A 61 -1.03 -16.78 -9.15
CA SER A 61 -1.32 -16.74 -10.59
C SER A 61 -0.32 -15.88 -11.37
N VAL A 62 0.10 -14.77 -10.80
CA VAL A 62 0.93 -13.75 -11.48
C VAL A 62 2.41 -14.11 -11.45
N CYS A 63 2.87 -14.80 -10.41
CA CYS A 63 4.30 -14.96 -10.16
C CYS A 63 4.69 -16.34 -9.60
N PRO A 64 4.29 -17.46 -10.22
CA PRO A 64 4.68 -18.77 -9.70
C PRO A 64 6.21 -18.92 -9.66
N GLY A 65 6.77 -19.23 -8.49
CA GLY A 65 8.21 -19.47 -8.30
C GLY A 65 9.11 -18.23 -8.37
N LYS A 66 8.56 -17.02 -8.37
CA LYS A 66 9.35 -15.79 -8.27
C LYS A 66 9.66 -15.45 -6.80
N SER A 67 10.81 -14.81 -6.60
CA SER A 67 11.17 -14.27 -5.28
C SER A 67 10.18 -13.19 -4.83
N VAL A 68 10.06 -12.99 -3.52
CA VAL A 68 9.22 -11.95 -2.92
C VAL A 68 9.52 -10.57 -3.51
N THR A 69 10.82 -10.23 -3.62
CA THR A 69 11.27 -8.96 -4.21
C THR A 69 10.84 -8.81 -5.67
N ALA A 70 10.85 -9.88 -6.47
CA ALA A 70 10.43 -9.83 -7.88
C ALA A 70 8.92 -9.64 -8.04
N VAL A 71 8.12 -10.21 -7.13
CA VAL A 71 6.66 -10.00 -7.10
C VAL A 71 6.34 -8.53 -6.77
N LEU A 72 6.99 -7.98 -5.75
CA LEU A 72 6.76 -6.61 -5.32
C LEU A 72 7.29 -5.57 -6.31
N GLU A 73 8.42 -5.87 -6.99
CA GLU A 73 8.91 -5.05 -8.11
C GLU A 73 7.87 -4.99 -9.25
N ALA A 74 7.33 -6.14 -9.64
CA ALA A 74 6.30 -6.20 -10.67
C ALA A 74 5.07 -5.37 -10.29
N ALA A 75 4.59 -5.49 -9.05
CA ALA A 75 3.48 -4.71 -8.53
C ALA A 75 3.76 -3.19 -8.56
N LEU A 76 4.98 -2.77 -8.17
CA LEU A 76 5.38 -1.36 -8.27
C LEU A 76 5.39 -0.89 -9.74
N LEU A 77 5.97 -1.66 -10.65
CA LEU A 77 6.03 -1.29 -12.07
C LEU A 77 4.63 -1.16 -12.69
N GLU A 78 3.70 -2.04 -12.34
CA GLU A 78 2.31 -1.96 -12.79
C GLU A 78 1.58 -0.74 -12.23
N SER A 79 1.85 -0.34 -10.98
CA SER A 79 1.23 0.83 -10.36
C SER A 79 1.62 2.15 -11.03
N LEU A 80 2.71 2.18 -11.82
CA LEU A 80 3.14 3.36 -12.57
C LEU A 80 2.34 3.62 -13.85
N GLU A 81 1.55 2.64 -14.28
CA GLU A 81 0.81 2.69 -15.54
C GLU A 81 -0.67 3.02 -15.37
N ASP A 82 -1.20 2.91 -14.15
CA ASP A 82 -2.63 2.99 -13.88
C ASP A 82 -2.89 3.62 -12.49
N GLU A 83 -3.69 4.68 -12.45
CA GLU A 83 -4.03 5.40 -11.20
C GLU A 83 -4.79 4.51 -10.19
N GLU A 84 -5.60 3.56 -10.65
CA GLU A 84 -6.28 2.61 -9.76
C GLU A 84 -5.26 1.63 -9.13
N LYS A 85 -4.27 1.20 -9.90
CA LYS A 85 -3.16 0.39 -9.39
C LYS A 85 -2.23 1.20 -8.49
N GLU A 86 -2.02 2.49 -8.77
CA GLU A 86 -1.28 3.39 -7.87
C GLU A 86 -1.98 3.51 -6.51
N LEU A 87 -3.31 3.70 -6.50
CA LEU A 87 -4.09 3.75 -5.28
C LEU A 87 -3.95 2.47 -4.44
N ARG A 88 -3.79 1.31 -5.08
CA ARG A 88 -3.63 0.00 -4.43
C ARG A 88 -2.16 -0.44 -4.29
N SER A 89 -1.22 0.48 -4.40
CA SER A 89 0.22 0.22 -4.32
C SER A 89 0.73 0.07 -2.88
N LEU A 90 1.90 -0.54 -2.73
CA LEU A 90 2.61 -0.61 -1.45
C LEU A 90 2.88 0.77 -0.86
N HIS A 91 3.14 1.78 -1.71
CA HIS A 91 3.32 3.16 -1.26
C HIS A 91 2.04 3.69 -0.58
N THR A 92 0.88 3.48 -1.20
CA THR A 92 -0.41 3.88 -0.63
C THR A 92 -0.67 3.19 0.71
N LEU A 93 -0.45 1.88 0.78
CA LEU A 93 -0.60 1.11 2.02
C LEU A 93 0.31 1.64 3.13
N TYR A 94 1.55 2.01 2.79
CA TYR A 94 2.45 2.63 3.76
C TYR A 94 1.93 3.99 4.24
N ARG A 95 1.51 4.87 3.33
CA ARG A 95 0.94 6.18 3.68
C ARG A 95 -0.30 6.06 4.57
N ILE A 96 -1.12 5.04 4.31
CA ILE A 96 -2.26 4.72 5.19
C ILE A 96 -1.78 4.22 6.54
N GLY A 97 -0.73 3.40 6.61
CA GLY A 97 -0.12 2.97 7.86
C GLY A 97 0.36 4.16 8.70
N GLU A 98 1.11 5.11 8.11
CA GLU A 98 1.51 6.36 8.79
C GLU A 98 0.30 7.18 9.27
N ALA A 99 -0.76 7.24 8.46
CA ALA A 99 -1.99 7.94 8.84
C ALA A 99 -2.69 7.25 10.01
N LEU A 100 -2.73 5.92 10.02
CA LEU A 100 -3.31 5.12 11.09
C LEU A 100 -2.54 5.29 12.40
N ASP A 101 -1.21 5.41 12.38
CA ASP A 101 -0.40 5.67 13.58
C ASP A 101 -0.75 7.01 14.24
N ASN A 102 -1.23 7.98 13.46
CA ASN A 102 -1.69 9.29 13.95
C ASN A 102 -3.17 9.31 14.33
N LEU A 103 -3.93 8.26 14.02
CA LEU A 103 -5.34 8.12 14.37
C LEU A 103 -5.50 7.21 15.58
N SER A 104 -6.38 7.62 16.50
CA SER A 104 -6.77 6.73 17.58
C SER A 104 -7.66 5.62 17.04
N TYR A 105 -7.25 4.38 17.22
CA TYR A 105 -8.05 3.21 16.87
C TYR A 105 -8.15 2.22 18.02
N THR A 106 -9.23 1.46 18.01
CA THR A 106 -9.57 0.50 19.05
C THR A 106 -8.67 -0.74 19.02
N SER A 107 -8.67 -1.51 20.13
CA SER A 107 -7.97 -2.80 20.16
C SER A 107 -8.52 -3.81 19.13
N GLU A 108 -9.78 -3.67 18.71
CA GLU A 108 -10.39 -4.52 17.69
C GLU A 108 -9.89 -4.14 16.29
N GLU A 109 -9.83 -2.85 15.98
CA GLU A 109 -9.25 -2.34 14.73
C GLU A 109 -7.78 -2.72 14.62
N ARG A 110 -7.00 -2.65 15.72
CA ARG A 110 -5.61 -3.13 15.75
C ARG A 110 -5.48 -4.61 15.40
N ARG A 111 -6.27 -5.46 16.04
CA ARG A 111 -6.28 -6.91 15.75
C ARG A 111 -6.70 -7.21 14.31
N ARG A 112 -7.58 -6.39 13.73
CA ARG A 112 -7.95 -6.51 12.32
C ARG A 112 -6.75 -6.22 11.41
N PHE A 113 -5.99 -5.16 11.69
CA PHE A 113 -4.78 -4.83 10.95
C PHE A 113 -3.73 -5.94 11.02
N GLU A 114 -3.48 -6.49 12.22
CA GLU A 114 -2.57 -7.63 12.42
C GLU A 114 -2.98 -8.83 11.56
N ARG A 115 -4.24 -9.24 11.60
CA ARG A 115 -4.74 -10.37 10.76
C ARG A 115 -4.57 -10.13 9.26
N VAL A 116 -4.75 -8.92 8.82
CA VAL A 116 -4.60 -8.56 7.40
C VAL A 116 -3.14 -8.68 6.97
N SER A 117 -2.20 -8.26 7.80
CA SER A 117 -0.76 -8.43 7.55
C SER A 117 -0.37 -9.89 7.43
N ASP A 118 -0.94 -10.77 8.26
CA ASP A 118 -0.71 -12.22 8.20
C ASP A 118 -1.18 -12.85 6.88
N THR A 119 -2.14 -12.24 6.20
CA THR A 119 -2.66 -12.75 4.91
C THR A 119 -1.57 -12.76 3.83
N ILE A 120 -0.76 -11.70 3.75
CA ILE A 120 0.34 -11.61 2.77
C ILE A 120 1.43 -12.64 3.09
N ILE A 121 1.82 -12.76 4.35
CA ILE A 121 2.81 -13.75 4.78
C ILE A 121 2.34 -15.16 4.40
N SER A 122 1.08 -15.48 4.72
CA SER A 122 0.48 -16.77 4.38
C SER A 122 0.46 -17.05 2.88
N ALA A 123 0.19 -16.03 2.04
CA ALA A 123 0.17 -16.19 0.59
C ALA A 123 1.57 -16.52 0.03
N PHE A 124 2.62 -15.90 0.52
CA PHE A 124 3.99 -16.24 0.14
C PHE A 124 4.43 -17.60 0.67
N GLN A 125 4.04 -17.98 1.89
CA GLN A 125 4.30 -19.33 2.44
C GLN A 125 3.68 -20.42 1.57
N GLN A 126 2.46 -20.21 1.08
CA GLN A 126 1.79 -21.15 0.17
C GLN A 126 2.50 -21.29 -1.19
N GLN A 127 3.32 -20.32 -1.59
CA GLN A 127 4.16 -20.39 -2.78
C GLN A 127 5.45 -21.20 -2.57
N GLY A 128 5.70 -21.68 -1.36
CA GLY A 128 6.89 -22.49 -1.04
C GLY A 128 8.16 -21.65 -0.92
N THR A 129 8.05 -20.44 -0.36
CA THR A 129 9.24 -19.66 0.00
C THR A 129 10.05 -20.34 1.09
N ASP A 130 11.37 -20.17 1.05
CA ASP A 130 12.27 -20.69 2.10
C ASP A 130 12.34 -19.76 3.33
N TYR A 131 11.74 -18.57 3.26
CA TYR A 131 11.72 -17.61 4.37
C TYR A 131 10.79 -18.06 5.50
N THR A 132 11.20 -17.84 6.74
CA THR A 132 10.31 -17.86 7.90
C THR A 132 9.36 -16.65 7.87
N ASP A 133 8.27 -16.69 8.66
CA ASP A 133 7.33 -15.55 8.75
C ASP A 133 8.03 -14.26 9.16
N TYR A 134 9.02 -14.34 10.08
CA TYR A 134 9.82 -13.19 10.49
C TYR A 134 10.65 -12.63 9.34
N GLU A 135 11.36 -13.49 8.60
CA GLU A 135 12.18 -13.09 7.45
C GLU A 135 11.31 -12.48 6.33
N LEU A 136 10.14 -13.07 6.06
CA LEU A 136 9.16 -12.50 5.15
C LEU A 136 8.73 -11.10 5.61
N GLY A 137 8.43 -10.92 6.89
CA GLY A 137 8.11 -9.62 7.47
C GLY A 137 9.23 -8.60 7.24
N VAL A 138 10.49 -8.99 7.40
CA VAL A 138 11.66 -8.14 7.14
C VAL A 138 11.76 -7.77 5.67
N VAL A 139 11.65 -8.74 4.75
CA VAL A 139 11.72 -8.50 3.29
C VAL A 139 10.58 -7.59 2.84
N LEU A 140 9.35 -7.84 3.28
CA LEU A 140 8.18 -7.02 2.96
C LEU A 140 8.36 -5.58 3.46
N SER A 141 8.87 -5.41 4.68
CA SER A 141 9.16 -4.09 5.25
C SER A 141 10.25 -3.35 4.46
N ALA A 142 11.34 -4.05 4.09
CA ALA A 142 12.40 -3.47 3.28
C ALA A 142 11.89 -3.02 1.90
N CYS A 143 11.04 -3.82 1.24
CA CYS A 143 10.41 -3.47 -0.03
C CYS A 143 9.46 -2.28 0.10
N ALA A 144 8.70 -2.19 1.20
CA ALA A 144 7.84 -1.04 1.48
C ALA A 144 8.69 0.24 1.62
N VAL A 145 9.76 0.20 2.42
CA VAL A 145 10.70 1.34 2.57
C VAL A 145 11.36 1.71 1.24
N GLY A 146 11.76 0.72 0.44
CA GLY A 146 12.29 0.95 -0.91
C GLY A 146 11.29 1.68 -1.82
N SER A 147 10.02 1.28 -1.79
CA SER A 147 8.94 1.92 -2.55
C SER A 147 8.70 3.37 -2.11
N ILE A 148 8.86 3.66 -0.81
CA ILE A 148 8.79 5.04 -0.29
C ILE A 148 9.96 5.87 -0.79
N ALA A 149 11.18 5.35 -0.71
CA ALA A 149 12.37 6.05 -1.19
C ALA A 149 12.25 6.36 -2.69
N PHE A 150 11.72 5.42 -3.48
CA PHE A 150 11.37 5.63 -4.87
C PHE A 150 10.40 6.82 -5.04
N ARG A 151 9.31 6.84 -4.28
CA ARG A 151 8.31 7.92 -4.38
C ARG A 151 8.87 9.27 -3.97
N GLN A 152 9.61 9.34 -2.86
CA GLN A 152 10.27 10.57 -2.41
C GLN A 152 11.23 11.13 -3.47
N GLU A 153 11.97 10.27 -4.16
CA GLU A 153 12.82 10.71 -5.26
C GLU A 153 12.00 11.24 -6.44
N MET A 154 10.87 10.61 -6.74
CA MET A 154 9.94 11.11 -7.77
C MET A 154 9.39 12.49 -7.42
N ASP A 155 8.92 12.67 -6.18
CA ASP A 155 8.37 13.95 -5.70
C ASP A 155 9.46 15.03 -5.71
N ARG A 156 10.70 14.69 -5.34
CA ARG A 156 11.84 15.60 -5.39
C ARG A 156 12.13 16.08 -6.82
N ARG A 157 12.13 15.17 -7.80
CA ARG A 157 12.34 15.52 -9.22
C ARG A 157 11.21 16.39 -9.76
N GLN A 158 9.98 16.07 -9.43
CA GLN A 158 8.81 16.87 -9.82
C GLN A 158 8.88 18.27 -9.22
N ALA A 159 9.25 18.41 -7.94
CA ALA A 159 9.46 19.70 -7.29
C ALA A 159 10.60 20.53 -7.92
N ALA A 160 11.62 19.84 -8.48
CA ALA A 160 12.70 20.47 -9.25
C ALA A 160 12.29 20.86 -10.69
N GLY A 161 11.05 20.59 -11.10
CA GLY A 161 10.55 20.87 -12.44
C GLY A 161 11.03 19.87 -13.51
N GLU A 162 11.57 18.72 -13.10
CA GLU A 162 11.98 17.68 -14.03
C GLU A 162 10.76 16.95 -14.63
N ASN A 163 10.73 16.82 -15.94
CA ASN A 163 9.72 16.01 -16.62
C ASN A 163 10.18 14.55 -16.65
N VAL A 164 9.81 13.77 -15.63
CA VAL A 164 10.22 12.37 -15.50
C VAL A 164 9.33 11.49 -16.36
N SER A 165 9.88 10.92 -17.42
CA SER A 165 9.13 10.00 -18.30
C SER A 165 8.76 8.70 -17.59
N LEU A 166 7.75 7.98 -18.10
CA LEU A 166 7.40 6.66 -17.59
C LEU A 166 8.59 5.68 -17.65
N ALA A 167 9.42 5.78 -18.70
CA ALA A 167 10.62 4.96 -18.83
C ALA A 167 11.65 5.25 -17.71
N ASP A 168 11.83 6.51 -17.31
CA ASP A 168 12.73 6.89 -16.23
C ASP A 168 12.16 6.43 -14.87
N LYS A 169 10.85 6.54 -14.68
CA LYS A 169 10.18 6.00 -13.49
C LYS A 169 10.40 4.49 -13.34
N LYS A 170 10.19 3.74 -14.42
CA LYS A 170 10.42 2.28 -14.43
C LYS A 170 11.88 1.94 -14.15
N LYS A 171 12.82 2.65 -14.75
CA LYS A 171 14.26 2.44 -14.51
C LYS A 171 14.64 2.71 -13.04
N LEU A 172 14.09 3.76 -12.45
CA LEU A 172 14.32 4.06 -11.03
C LEU A 172 13.73 2.98 -10.11
N ALA A 173 12.50 2.52 -10.39
CA ALA A 173 11.88 1.43 -9.65
C ALA A 173 12.74 0.14 -9.71
N GLN A 174 13.18 -0.25 -10.90
CA GLN A 174 14.07 -1.40 -11.10
C GLN A 174 15.39 -1.24 -10.34
N SER A 175 15.97 -0.03 -10.33
CA SER A 175 17.18 0.27 -9.56
C SER A 175 16.95 0.10 -8.06
N THR A 176 15.81 0.54 -7.54
CA THR A 176 15.44 0.38 -6.13
C THR A 176 15.44 -1.11 -5.73
N PHE A 177 14.74 -1.95 -6.50
CA PHE A 177 14.69 -3.38 -6.21
C PHE A 177 16.01 -4.10 -6.48
N SER A 178 16.83 -3.60 -7.40
CA SER A 178 18.20 -4.12 -7.59
C SER A 178 19.04 -3.93 -6.34
N VAL A 179 18.97 -2.76 -5.70
CA VAL A 179 19.66 -2.51 -4.42
C VAL A 179 19.13 -3.44 -3.33
N LEU A 180 17.81 -3.59 -3.20
CA LEU A 180 17.21 -4.50 -2.20
C LEU A 180 17.71 -5.94 -2.36
N ARG A 181 17.82 -6.44 -3.58
CA ARG A 181 18.37 -7.79 -3.86
C ARG A 181 19.87 -7.94 -3.57
N THR A 182 20.62 -6.86 -3.43
CA THR A 182 22.06 -6.94 -3.04
C THR A 182 22.26 -6.98 -1.54
N LEU A 183 21.20 -6.77 -0.76
CA LEU A 183 21.22 -6.86 0.71
C LEU A 183 20.86 -8.27 1.20
N ASP A 184 20.39 -9.16 0.29
CA ASP A 184 20.24 -10.60 0.52
C ASP A 184 21.62 -11.29 0.41
#